data_f2e348098a7624e673d5bb3706381d1b
#
_entry.id   f2e348098a7624e673d5bb3706381d1b
#
_cell.length_a   1.000
_cell.length_b   1.000
_cell.length_c   1.000
_cell.angle_alpha   90.00
_cell.angle_beta   90.00
_cell.angle_gamma   90.00
#
_symmetry.space_group_name_H-M   'P 1'
#
loop_
_entity.id
_entity.type
_entity.pdbx_description
1 polymer ?
#
loop_
_entity_poly.entity_id
_entity_poly.type
_entity_poly.pdbx_seq_one_letter_code
_entity_poly.pdbx_strand_id
1 'polypeptide(L)'
;MIQDQQNYYWLFSSSAQTISAFVAFLITGFALVLNMMDSLQLKDETLEEIHTKLKSDYYKKIRILAVFTGLAIIFSLWMVYLNGGTSAHKSWLFMLTAGLNITAIVVGILFIISIINPGRYRTAAKEIIKKNRQEFSITGSQVDQLFFMTEFIKLERKVRDILKGMDQFIPYGDTPKMMYSFRQMINALYQNELIDRNELNDLLQINKYRNLVFHGHQEQVDKGMLNRVKSAEKII
;
A
#
# COMPACT_ATOMS: atom_id res chain seq x y z
N MET A 1 -39.11 -24.62 -26.67
CA MET A 1 -39.50 -23.35 -26.05
C MET A 1 -39.33 -23.38 -24.51
N ILE A 2 -39.94 -24.34 -23.77
CA ILE A 2 -39.78 -24.46 -22.30
C ILE A 2 -38.31 -24.78 -21.91
N GLN A 3 -37.68 -25.71 -22.63
CA GLN A 3 -36.32 -26.16 -22.37
C GLN A 3 -35.27 -25.03 -22.57
N ASP A 4 -35.49 -24.15 -23.54
CA ASP A 4 -34.58 -23.01 -23.79
C ASP A 4 -34.66 -21.97 -22.66
N GLN A 5 -35.86 -21.70 -22.11
CA GLN A 5 -36.04 -20.79 -20.97
C GLN A 5 -35.32 -21.32 -19.72
N GLN A 6 -35.36 -22.63 -19.49
CA GLN A 6 -34.72 -23.26 -18.35
C GLN A 6 -33.18 -23.18 -18.46
N ASN A 7 -32.63 -23.33 -19.68
CA ASN A 7 -31.20 -23.16 -19.92
C ASN A 7 -30.68 -21.75 -19.64
N TYR A 8 -31.42 -20.72 -20.03
CA TYR A 8 -31.06 -19.32 -19.71
C TYR A 8 -31.08 -19.05 -18.20
N TYR A 9 -32.04 -19.59 -17.50
CA TYR A 9 -32.19 -19.46 -16.06
C TYR A 9 -30.97 -20.03 -15.35
N TRP A 10 -30.59 -21.25 -15.69
CA TRP A 10 -29.41 -21.92 -15.16
C TRP A 10 -28.12 -21.19 -15.48
N LEU A 11 -27.97 -20.73 -16.73
CA LEU A 11 -26.78 -20.02 -17.16
C LEU A 11 -26.50 -18.77 -16.31
N PHE A 12 -27.48 -17.88 -16.17
CA PHE A 12 -27.27 -16.61 -15.45
C PHE A 12 -27.23 -16.79 -13.93
N SER A 13 -28.01 -17.72 -13.39
CA SER A 13 -27.95 -18.06 -11.97
C SER A 13 -26.58 -18.64 -11.59
N SER A 14 -26.09 -19.61 -12.36
CA SER A 14 -24.75 -20.18 -12.16
C SER A 14 -23.66 -19.16 -12.37
N SER A 15 -23.77 -18.28 -13.37
CA SER A 15 -22.81 -17.21 -13.62
C SER A 15 -22.72 -16.26 -12.43
N ALA A 16 -23.86 -15.82 -11.88
CA ALA A 16 -23.88 -14.94 -10.70
C ALA A 16 -23.23 -15.59 -9.48
N GLN A 17 -23.50 -16.88 -9.23
CA GLN A 17 -22.92 -17.62 -8.12
C GLN A 17 -21.41 -17.81 -8.32
N THR A 18 -20.97 -18.22 -9.53
CA THR A 18 -19.56 -18.43 -9.85
C THR A 18 -18.75 -17.15 -9.74
N ILE A 19 -19.25 -16.04 -10.28
CA ILE A 19 -18.59 -14.73 -10.19
C ILE A 19 -18.51 -14.28 -8.74
N SER A 20 -19.57 -14.44 -7.96
CA SER A 20 -19.58 -14.09 -6.53
C SER A 20 -18.55 -14.89 -5.74
N ALA A 21 -18.50 -16.23 -5.95
CA ALA A 21 -17.52 -17.09 -5.30
C ALA A 21 -16.09 -16.75 -5.70
N PHE A 22 -15.86 -16.51 -7.00
CA PHE A 22 -14.55 -16.14 -7.55
C PHE A 22 -14.06 -14.82 -6.94
N VAL A 23 -14.90 -13.80 -6.87
CA VAL A 23 -14.50 -12.50 -6.30
C VAL A 23 -14.34 -12.57 -4.79
N ALA A 24 -15.16 -13.33 -4.06
CA ALA A 24 -14.95 -13.57 -2.64
C ALA A 24 -13.58 -14.19 -2.37
N PHE A 25 -13.18 -15.19 -3.16
CA PHE A 25 -11.86 -15.80 -3.11
C PHE A 25 -10.75 -14.77 -3.39
N LEU A 26 -10.90 -13.90 -4.40
CA LEU A 26 -9.94 -12.86 -4.74
C LEU A 26 -9.77 -11.84 -3.61
N ILE A 27 -10.86 -11.40 -3.00
CA ILE A 27 -10.83 -10.46 -1.87
C ILE A 27 -10.12 -11.08 -0.67
N THR A 28 -10.40 -12.35 -0.37
CA THR A 28 -9.73 -13.08 0.72
C THR A 28 -8.24 -13.23 0.45
N GLY A 29 -7.85 -13.64 -0.74
CA GLY A 29 -6.44 -13.73 -1.15
C GLY A 29 -5.74 -12.39 -1.08
N PHE A 30 -6.40 -11.32 -1.50
CA PHE A 30 -5.87 -9.97 -1.40
C PHE A 30 -5.68 -9.50 0.06
N ALA A 31 -6.64 -9.81 0.95
CA ALA A 31 -6.51 -9.50 2.38
C ALA A 31 -5.28 -10.19 3.01
N LEU A 32 -5.01 -11.44 2.63
CA LEU A 32 -3.80 -12.15 3.06
C LEU A 32 -2.52 -11.46 2.57
N VAL A 33 -2.49 -11.03 1.31
CA VAL A 33 -1.33 -10.30 0.75
C VAL A 33 -1.12 -8.98 1.49
N LEU A 34 -2.19 -8.23 1.80
CA LEU A 34 -2.09 -7.00 2.59
C LEU A 34 -1.51 -7.26 3.98
N ASN A 35 -1.99 -8.29 4.69
CA ASN A 35 -1.48 -8.65 6.00
C ASN A 35 0.01 -9.05 5.96
N MET A 36 0.44 -9.77 4.92
CA MET A 36 1.85 -10.06 4.71
C MET A 36 2.68 -8.79 4.47
N MET A 37 2.18 -7.86 3.65
CA MET A 37 2.85 -6.58 3.40
C MET A 37 2.97 -5.76 4.70
N ASP A 38 1.95 -5.74 5.54
CA ASP A 38 1.98 -5.04 6.83
C ASP A 38 3.01 -5.65 7.78
N SER A 39 3.09 -6.97 7.85
CA SER A 39 4.08 -7.65 8.69
C SER A 39 5.52 -7.43 8.22
N LEU A 40 5.75 -7.30 6.91
CA LEU A 40 7.06 -6.97 6.34
C LEU A 40 7.43 -5.50 6.59
N GLN A 41 6.47 -4.59 6.49
CA GLN A 41 6.66 -3.17 6.77
C GLN A 41 7.13 -2.91 8.20
N LEU A 42 6.64 -3.69 9.18
CA LEU A 42 7.09 -3.61 10.58
C LEU A 42 8.56 -3.98 10.75
N LYS A 43 9.13 -4.76 9.83
CA LYS A 43 10.52 -5.21 9.87
C LYS A 43 11.48 -4.29 9.14
N ASP A 44 11.02 -3.58 8.12
CA ASP A 44 11.85 -2.73 7.28
C ASP A 44 11.11 -1.42 6.93
N GLU A 45 11.54 -0.35 7.57
CA GLU A 45 10.99 1.00 7.42
C GLU A 45 11.15 1.56 5.99
N THR A 46 12.19 1.13 5.27
CA THR A 46 12.43 1.60 3.89
C THR A 46 11.37 1.12 2.91
N LEU A 47 10.70 0.03 3.24
CA LEU A 47 9.63 -0.57 2.44
C LEU A 47 8.29 0.16 2.61
N GLU A 48 8.13 0.99 3.65
CA GLU A 48 6.83 1.61 3.97
C GLU A 48 6.27 2.48 2.85
N GLU A 49 7.10 3.35 2.25
CA GLU A 49 6.66 4.19 1.13
C GLU A 49 6.24 3.35 -0.09
N ILE A 50 6.99 2.28 -0.37
CA ILE A 50 6.71 1.36 -1.47
C ILE A 50 5.39 0.62 -1.20
N HIS A 51 5.21 0.10 0.02
CA HIS A 51 4.00 -0.61 0.42
C HIS A 51 2.78 0.30 0.38
N THR A 52 2.88 1.53 0.88
CA THR A 52 1.78 2.50 0.85
C THR A 52 1.34 2.81 -0.58
N LYS A 53 2.30 3.00 -1.51
CA LYS A 53 2.00 3.22 -2.93
C LYS A 53 1.31 2.01 -3.56
N LEU A 54 1.86 0.81 -3.34
CA LEU A 54 1.30 -0.44 -3.87
C LEU A 54 -0.11 -0.70 -3.32
N LYS A 55 -0.34 -0.49 -2.01
CA LYS A 55 -1.67 -0.61 -1.40
C LYS A 55 -2.67 0.32 -2.09
N SER A 56 -2.33 1.60 -2.27
CA SER A 56 -3.19 2.56 -2.95
C SER A 56 -3.57 2.10 -4.36
N ASP A 57 -2.61 1.59 -5.13
CA ASP A 57 -2.84 1.08 -6.49
C ASP A 57 -3.70 -0.19 -6.49
N TYR A 58 -3.51 -1.08 -5.52
CA TYR A 58 -4.34 -2.28 -5.38
C TYR A 58 -5.77 -1.94 -4.95
N TYR A 59 -5.97 -0.99 -4.04
CA TYR A 59 -7.31 -0.53 -3.66
C TYR A 59 -8.08 0.07 -4.84
N LYS A 60 -7.43 0.82 -5.73
CA LYS A 60 -8.06 1.32 -6.95
C LYS A 60 -8.56 0.18 -7.84
N LYS A 61 -7.73 -0.86 -8.02
CA LYS A 61 -8.09 -2.02 -8.86
C LYS A 61 -9.19 -2.87 -8.26
N ILE A 62 -9.17 -3.09 -6.94
CA ILE A 62 -10.23 -3.86 -6.27
C ILE A 62 -11.56 -3.12 -6.33
N ARG A 63 -11.54 -1.78 -6.28
CA ARG A 63 -12.75 -0.97 -6.47
C ARG A 63 -13.32 -1.15 -7.88
N ILE A 64 -12.49 -1.13 -8.91
CA ILE A 64 -12.90 -1.39 -10.29
C ILE A 64 -13.48 -2.80 -10.40
N LEU A 65 -12.80 -3.81 -9.86
CA LEU A 65 -13.29 -5.19 -9.84
C LEU A 65 -14.65 -5.29 -9.16
N ALA A 66 -14.84 -4.66 -8.00
CA ALA A 66 -16.09 -4.67 -7.26
C ALA A 66 -17.26 -4.06 -8.06
N VAL A 67 -17.01 -2.96 -8.80
CA VAL A 67 -18.03 -2.34 -9.65
C VAL A 67 -18.43 -3.27 -10.79
N PHE A 68 -17.47 -3.82 -11.55
CA PHE A 68 -17.78 -4.74 -12.66
C PHE A 68 -18.47 -6.00 -12.17
N THR A 69 -18.05 -6.56 -11.05
CA THR A 69 -18.66 -7.74 -10.44
C THR A 69 -20.08 -7.45 -9.96
N GLY A 70 -20.30 -6.32 -9.27
CA GLY A 70 -21.61 -5.91 -8.82
C GLY A 70 -22.59 -5.76 -9.98
N LEU A 71 -22.15 -5.09 -11.06
CA LEU A 71 -22.95 -4.95 -12.27
C LEU A 71 -23.24 -6.32 -12.92
N ALA A 72 -22.23 -7.18 -13.06
CA ALA A 72 -22.39 -8.51 -13.64
C ALA A 72 -23.42 -9.34 -12.85
N ILE A 73 -23.39 -9.32 -11.52
CA ILE A 73 -24.33 -10.03 -10.65
C ILE A 73 -25.74 -9.43 -10.80
N ILE A 74 -25.89 -8.11 -10.70
CA ILE A 74 -27.18 -7.43 -10.82
C ILE A 74 -27.85 -7.74 -12.16
N PHE A 75 -27.12 -7.61 -13.26
CA PHE A 75 -27.67 -7.90 -14.59
C PHE A 75 -27.97 -9.38 -14.78
N SER A 76 -27.14 -10.30 -14.24
CA SER A 76 -27.43 -11.74 -14.26
C SER A 76 -28.71 -12.09 -13.51
N LEU A 77 -28.91 -11.54 -12.31
CA LEU A 77 -30.14 -11.73 -11.53
C LEU A 77 -31.34 -11.06 -12.21
N TRP A 78 -31.16 -9.93 -12.85
CA TRP A 78 -32.22 -9.28 -13.62
C TRP A 78 -32.65 -10.15 -14.80
N MET A 79 -31.70 -10.76 -15.53
CA MET A 79 -32.02 -11.72 -16.61
C MET A 79 -32.79 -12.94 -16.09
N VAL A 80 -32.46 -13.43 -14.90
CA VAL A 80 -33.20 -14.50 -14.22
C VAL A 80 -34.64 -14.03 -13.92
N TYR A 81 -34.82 -12.83 -13.37
CA TYR A 81 -36.11 -12.24 -13.05
C TYR A 81 -37.01 -12.06 -14.28
N LEU A 82 -36.45 -11.61 -15.40
CA LEU A 82 -37.17 -11.40 -16.66
C LEU A 82 -37.57 -12.70 -17.37
N ASN A 83 -37.32 -13.86 -16.78
CA ASN A 83 -37.67 -15.19 -17.31
C ASN A 83 -37.15 -15.49 -18.71
N GLY A 84 -35.99 -14.96 -19.09
CA GLY A 84 -35.32 -15.31 -20.34
C GLY A 84 -36.14 -15.10 -21.62
N GLY A 85 -37.19 -14.32 -21.58
CA GLY A 85 -38.19 -14.27 -22.67
C GLY A 85 -37.63 -13.83 -24.02
N THR A 86 -38.15 -14.43 -25.06
CA THR A 86 -37.70 -14.42 -26.45
C THR A 86 -38.00 -13.14 -27.27
N SER A 87 -38.35 -12.02 -26.66
CA SER A 87 -38.57 -10.77 -27.40
C SER A 87 -37.26 -10.15 -27.87
N ALA A 88 -37.26 -9.52 -29.06
CA ALA A 88 -36.07 -8.90 -29.67
C ALA A 88 -35.39 -7.88 -28.72
N HIS A 89 -36.15 -7.22 -27.84
CA HIS A 89 -35.60 -6.35 -26.82
C HIS A 89 -34.79 -7.07 -25.72
N LYS A 90 -34.86 -8.38 -25.61
CA LYS A 90 -34.09 -9.15 -24.60
C LYS A 90 -32.79 -9.71 -25.16
N SER A 91 -32.59 -9.73 -26.48
CA SER A 91 -31.36 -10.21 -27.10
C SER A 91 -30.15 -9.31 -26.78
N TRP A 92 -30.32 -7.99 -26.80
CA TRP A 92 -29.25 -7.06 -26.45
C TRP A 92 -28.90 -7.10 -24.96
N LEU A 93 -29.91 -7.27 -24.07
CA LEU A 93 -29.68 -7.47 -22.64
C LEU A 93 -28.89 -8.75 -22.37
N PHE A 94 -29.18 -9.82 -23.10
CA PHE A 94 -28.42 -11.07 -23.00
C PHE A 94 -26.96 -10.83 -23.37
N MET A 95 -26.67 -10.18 -24.52
CA MET A 95 -25.29 -9.87 -24.96
C MET A 95 -24.57 -8.96 -23.96
N LEU A 96 -25.24 -7.95 -23.43
CA LEU A 96 -24.70 -7.04 -22.44
C LEU A 96 -24.36 -7.78 -21.13
N THR A 97 -25.25 -8.64 -20.64
CA THR A 97 -25.02 -9.41 -19.41
C THR A 97 -23.89 -10.42 -19.59
N ALA A 98 -23.86 -11.14 -20.73
CA ALA A 98 -22.77 -12.06 -21.05
C ALA A 98 -21.43 -11.33 -21.17
N GLY A 99 -21.42 -10.16 -21.82
CA GLY A 99 -20.24 -9.30 -21.93
C GLY A 99 -19.74 -8.81 -20.56
N LEU A 100 -20.65 -8.39 -19.67
CA LEU A 100 -20.31 -7.99 -18.31
C LEU A 100 -19.73 -9.16 -17.49
N ASN A 101 -20.30 -10.36 -17.60
CA ASN A 101 -19.81 -11.55 -16.91
C ASN A 101 -18.40 -11.91 -17.36
N ILE A 102 -18.14 -11.91 -18.66
CA ILE A 102 -16.80 -12.17 -19.23
C ILE A 102 -15.82 -11.06 -18.76
N THR A 103 -16.23 -9.82 -18.83
CA THR A 103 -15.40 -8.67 -18.41
C THR A 103 -15.05 -8.78 -16.94
N ALA A 104 -15.99 -9.13 -16.05
CA ALA A 104 -15.73 -9.31 -14.63
C ALA A 104 -14.67 -10.39 -14.36
N ILE A 105 -14.76 -11.52 -15.07
CA ILE A 105 -13.77 -12.61 -14.96
C ILE A 105 -12.39 -12.14 -15.46
N VAL A 106 -12.32 -11.48 -16.64
CA VAL A 106 -11.06 -10.98 -17.20
C VAL A 106 -10.41 -9.95 -16.26
N VAL A 107 -11.19 -9.01 -15.73
CA VAL A 107 -10.69 -8.02 -14.77
C VAL A 107 -10.18 -8.72 -13.50
N GLY A 108 -10.86 -9.75 -13.02
CA GLY A 108 -10.41 -10.55 -11.89
C GLY A 108 -9.07 -11.27 -12.15
N ILE A 109 -8.89 -11.88 -13.32
CA ILE A 109 -7.64 -12.53 -13.72
C ILE A 109 -6.50 -11.49 -13.82
N LEU A 110 -6.75 -10.35 -14.46
CA LEU A 110 -5.77 -9.25 -14.56
C LEU A 110 -5.39 -8.69 -13.16
N PHE A 111 -6.34 -8.68 -12.23
CA PHE A 111 -6.08 -8.31 -10.84
C PHE A 111 -5.12 -9.30 -10.17
N ILE A 112 -5.33 -10.62 -10.31
CA ILE A 112 -4.42 -11.67 -9.80
C ILE A 112 -3.01 -11.48 -10.37
N ILE A 113 -2.88 -11.38 -11.70
CA ILE A 113 -1.59 -11.19 -12.37
C ILE A 113 -0.91 -9.94 -11.84
N SER A 114 -1.68 -8.89 -11.58
CA SER A 114 -1.19 -7.64 -11.03
C SER A 114 -0.59 -7.76 -9.64
N ILE A 115 -1.16 -8.61 -8.77
CA ILE A 115 -0.68 -8.85 -7.40
C ILE A 115 0.59 -9.71 -7.42
N ILE A 116 0.61 -10.75 -8.25
CA ILE A 116 1.71 -11.72 -8.29
C ILE A 116 2.95 -11.15 -8.98
N ASN A 117 2.82 -10.09 -9.77
CA ASN A 117 3.92 -9.56 -10.58
C ASN A 117 5.00 -8.84 -9.72
N PRO A 118 6.19 -9.46 -9.51
CA PRO A 118 7.28 -8.87 -8.71
C PRO A 118 7.89 -7.62 -9.37
N GLY A 119 7.73 -7.45 -10.68
CA GLY A 119 8.21 -6.30 -11.41
C GLY A 119 7.59 -4.98 -10.94
N ARG A 120 6.35 -5.01 -10.44
CA ARG A 120 5.67 -3.83 -9.89
C ARG A 120 6.34 -3.30 -8.63
N TYR A 121 6.77 -4.20 -7.75
CA TYR A 121 7.52 -3.82 -6.57
C TYR A 121 8.81 -3.10 -6.95
N ARG A 122 9.57 -3.66 -7.89
CA ARG A 122 10.81 -3.06 -8.39
C ARG A 122 10.58 -1.70 -9.07
N THR A 123 9.49 -1.56 -9.83
CA THR A 123 9.15 -0.29 -10.49
C THR A 123 8.75 0.75 -9.46
N ALA A 124 7.89 0.42 -8.49
CA ALA A 124 7.50 1.32 -7.42
C ALA A 124 8.71 1.77 -6.59
N ALA A 125 9.63 0.85 -6.26
CA ALA A 125 10.88 1.16 -5.57
C ALA A 125 11.74 2.14 -6.37
N LYS A 126 11.98 1.87 -7.67
CA LYS A 126 12.76 2.77 -8.54
C LYS A 126 12.14 4.16 -8.66
N GLU A 127 10.82 4.28 -8.79
CA GLU A 127 10.14 5.58 -8.87
C GLU A 127 10.27 6.37 -7.57
N ILE A 128 10.11 5.72 -6.42
CA ILE A 128 10.25 6.35 -5.10
C ILE A 128 11.69 6.82 -4.90
N ILE A 129 12.68 5.97 -5.18
CA ILE A 129 14.10 6.32 -5.09
C ILE A 129 14.42 7.52 -6.02
N LYS A 130 13.93 7.49 -7.27
CA LYS A 130 14.14 8.58 -8.22
C LYS A 130 13.52 9.88 -7.73
N LYS A 131 12.27 9.84 -7.22
CA LYS A 131 11.59 11.00 -6.66
C LYS A 131 12.34 11.56 -5.45
N ASN A 132 12.75 10.69 -4.52
CA ASN A 132 13.48 11.09 -3.33
C ASN A 132 14.85 11.69 -3.68
N ARG A 133 15.55 11.12 -4.66
CA ARG A 133 16.83 11.66 -5.15
C ARG A 133 16.66 13.06 -5.78
N GLN A 134 15.57 13.31 -6.50
CA GLN A 134 15.27 14.62 -7.06
C GLN A 134 14.92 15.65 -5.98
N GLU A 135 14.17 15.24 -4.95
CA GLU A 135 13.80 16.08 -3.83
C GLU A 135 15.02 16.52 -3.00
N PHE A 136 16.00 15.63 -2.86
CA PHE A 136 17.23 15.88 -2.09
C PHE A 136 18.45 16.12 -3.00
N SER A 137 18.26 16.80 -4.15
CA SER A 137 19.40 17.19 -5.00
C SER A 137 20.38 18.08 -4.20
N ILE A 138 21.66 17.72 -4.25
CA ILE A 138 22.72 18.45 -3.53
C ILE A 138 22.88 19.83 -4.16
N THR A 139 22.61 20.88 -3.39
CA THR A 139 22.76 22.28 -3.81
C THR A 139 23.91 22.98 -3.09
N GLY A 140 24.58 22.33 -2.13
CA GLY A 140 25.56 22.90 -1.25
C GLY A 140 26.89 22.13 -1.14
N SER A 141 27.70 22.49 -0.15
CA SER A 141 28.92 21.79 0.19
C SER A 141 28.64 20.38 0.70
N GLN A 142 29.49 19.45 0.31
CA GLN A 142 29.33 18.01 0.59
C GLN A 142 30.06 17.62 1.88
N VAL A 143 29.57 16.61 2.54
CA VAL A 143 30.11 16.05 3.78
C VAL A 143 30.20 14.52 3.64
N ASP A 144 31.11 13.91 4.39
CA ASP A 144 31.27 12.46 4.45
C ASP A 144 30.02 11.79 5.00
N GLN A 145 29.62 10.67 4.37
CA GLN A 145 28.50 9.84 4.80
C GLN A 145 28.65 9.34 6.24
N LEU A 146 29.86 8.94 6.61
CA LEU A 146 30.12 8.42 7.95
C LEU A 146 29.85 9.47 9.03
N PHE A 147 30.19 10.73 8.74
CA PHE A 147 29.94 11.82 9.68
C PHE A 147 28.43 12.10 9.84
N PHE A 148 27.69 12.12 8.74
CA PHE A 148 26.23 12.25 8.78
C PHE A 148 25.58 11.11 9.55
N MET A 149 25.96 9.86 9.29
CA MET A 149 25.40 8.69 9.97
C MET A 149 25.71 8.71 11.47
N THR A 150 26.89 9.19 11.85
CA THR A 150 27.26 9.34 13.26
C THR A 150 26.36 10.33 13.99
N GLU A 151 26.10 11.49 13.39
CA GLU A 151 25.19 12.49 13.96
C GLU A 151 23.73 11.99 13.98
N PHE A 152 23.30 11.28 12.92
CA PHE A 152 21.97 10.65 12.92
C PHE A 152 21.80 9.63 14.06
N ILE A 153 22.81 8.78 14.31
CA ILE A 153 22.76 7.79 15.39
C ILE A 153 22.64 8.49 16.76
N LYS A 154 23.28 9.65 16.95
CA LYS A 154 23.14 10.45 18.19
C LYS A 154 21.69 10.93 18.35
N LEU A 155 21.11 11.49 17.28
CA LEU A 155 19.71 11.90 17.26
C LEU A 155 18.76 10.74 17.57
N GLU A 156 18.94 9.60 16.90
CA GLU A 156 18.14 8.40 17.14
C GLU A 156 18.22 7.92 18.60
N ARG A 157 19.43 7.92 19.16
CA ARG A 157 19.65 7.55 20.57
C ARG A 157 18.92 8.49 21.51
N LYS A 158 19.00 9.81 21.28
CA LYS A 158 18.33 10.82 22.10
C LYS A 158 16.81 10.63 22.08
N VAL A 159 16.22 10.46 20.87
CA VAL A 159 14.78 10.15 20.73
C VAL A 159 14.40 8.90 21.49
N ARG A 160 15.20 7.85 21.39
CA ARG A 160 14.97 6.57 22.12
C ARG A 160 15.05 6.76 23.63
N ASP A 161 15.98 7.53 24.12
CA ASP A 161 16.17 7.73 25.57
C ASP A 161 15.01 8.55 26.16
N ILE A 162 14.48 9.53 25.43
CA ILE A 162 13.27 10.27 25.84
C ILE A 162 12.08 9.31 25.95
N LEU A 163 11.86 8.46 24.94
CA LEU A 163 10.74 7.54 24.95
C LEU A 163 10.84 6.44 26.01
N LYS A 164 12.07 5.99 26.35
CA LYS A 164 12.29 5.05 27.46
C LYS A 164 11.87 5.61 28.82
N GLY A 165 11.97 6.93 29.02
CA GLY A 165 11.51 7.61 30.22
C GLY A 165 10.00 7.70 30.37
N MET A 166 9.24 7.27 29.34
CA MET A 166 7.78 7.33 29.35
C MET A 166 7.20 5.97 29.68
N ASP A 167 6.42 5.86 30.75
CA ASP A 167 5.72 4.63 31.17
C ASP A 167 4.76 4.07 30.10
N GLN A 168 4.37 4.87 29.10
CA GLN A 168 3.49 4.47 28.01
C GLN A 168 4.21 3.80 26.85
N PHE A 169 5.53 3.81 26.82
CA PHE A 169 6.34 3.16 25.81
C PHE A 169 6.60 1.70 26.19
N ILE A 170 5.50 0.94 26.32
CA ILE A 170 5.55 -0.50 26.59
C ILE A 170 5.90 -1.21 25.29
N PRO A 171 7.01 -1.98 25.23
CA PRO A 171 7.26 -2.87 24.11
C PRO A 171 6.08 -3.82 23.95
N TYR A 172 5.44 -3.81 22.79
CA TYR A 172 4.34 -4.73 22.50
C TYR A 172 4.85 -6.17 22.61
N GLY A 173 4.47 -6.86 23.71
CA GLY A 173 4.77 -8.26 23.98
C GLY A 173 6.07 -8.52 24.76
N ASP A 174 6.11 -9.63 25.47
CA ASP A 174 7.21 -10.15 26.31
C ASP A 174 8.53 -10.45 25.57
N THR A 175 8.70 -9.99 24.33
CA THR A 175 9.92 -10.18 23.57
C THR A 175 10.79 -8.91 23.64
N PRO A 176 11.98 -8.97 24.28
CA PRO A 176 12.87 -7.82 24.45
C PRO A 176 13.54 -7.33 23.14
N LYS A 177 13.01 -7.66 21.97
CA LYS A 177 13.62 -7.42 20.65
C LYS A 177 12.80 -6.58 19.66
N MET A 178 11.69 -5.97 20.04
CA MET A 178 11.08 -5.00 19.11
C MET A 178 11.88 -3.69 19.13
N MET A 179 12.83 -3.58 18.21
CA MET A 179 13.46 -2.31 17.87
C MET A 179 12.40 -1.48 17.13
N TYR A 180 11.85 -0.47 17.78
CA TYR A 180 11.00 0.51 17.11
C TYR A 180 11.79 1.19 16.01
N SER A 181 11.21 1.33 14.82
CA SER A 181 11.81 2.11 13.75
C SER A 181 11.90 3.59 14.17
N PHE A 182 12.85 4.33 13.63
CA PHE A 182 12.99 5.75 13.93
C PHE A 182 11.68 6.51 13.65
N ARG A 183 10.98 6.17 12.58
CA ARG A 183 9.68 6.73 12.24
C ARG A 183 8.60 6.44 13.29
N GLN A 184 8.55 5.23 13.82
CA GLN A 184 7.62 4.91 14.91
C GLN A 184 7.93 5.72 16.16
N MET A 185 9.22 5.90 16.47
CA MET A 185 9.66 6.70 17.61
C MET A 185 9.25 8.17 17.47
N ILE A 186 9.49 8.81 16.32
CA ILE A 186 9.09 10.20 16.11
C ILE A 186 7.58 10.40 16.06
N ASN A 187 6.83 9.44 15.53
CA ASN A 187 5.37 9.45 15.62
C ASN A 187 4.89 9.36 17.08
N ALA A 188 5.53 8.53 17.92
CA ALA A 188 5.23 8.45 19.33
C ALA A 188 5.53 9.79 20.06
N LEU A 189 6.63 10.48 19.74
CA LEU A 189 6.90 11.83 20.28
C LEU A 189 5.77 12.80 19.91
N TYR A 190 5.31 12.79 18.67
CA TYR A 190 4.22 13.65 18.22
C TYR A 190 2.89 13.32 18.90
N GLN A 191 2.54 12.02 19.03
CA GLN A 191 1.32 11.58 19.72
C GLN A 191 1.31 11.95 21.21
N ASN A 192 2.48 12.06 21.84
CA ASN A 192 2.64 12.49 23.22
C ASN A 192 2.88 14.01 23.33
N GLU A 193 2.64 14.78 22.27
CA GLU A 193 2.74 16.26 22.24
C GLU A 193 4.14 16.80 22.61
N LEU A 194 5.20 15.97 22.47
CA LEU A 194 6.59 16.37 22.76
C LEU A 194 7.24 17.14 21.63
N ILE A 195 6.71 16.98 20.42
CA ILE A 195 7.13 17.70 19.22
C ILE A 195 5.92 18.23 18.49
N ASP A 196 6.08 19.34 17.79
CA ASP A 196 5.05 19.92 16.96
C ASP A 196 4.99 19.26 15.57
N ARG A 197 4.00 19.67 14.74
CA ARG A 197 3.81 19.16 13.39
C ARG A 197 4.98 19.50 12.45
N ASN A 198 5.63 20.62 12.62
CA ASN A 198 6.75 21.05 11.79
C ASN A 198 7.99 20.22 12.12
N GLU A 199 8.25 20.01 13.40
CA GLU A 199 9.32 19.16 13.90
C GLU A 199 9.12 17.70 13.46
N LEU A 200 7.88 17.18 13.54
CA LEU A 200 7.55 15.86 12.99
C LEU A 200 7.91 15.76 11.51
N ASN A 201 7.49 16.73 10.70
CA ASN A 201 7.76 16.72 9.26
C ASN A 201 9.26 16.83 8.97
N ASP A 202 10.00 17.61 9.74
CA ASP A 202 11.45 17.77 9.60
C ASP A 202 12.18 16.44 9.91
N LEU A 203 11.81 15.79 11.00
CA LEU A 203 12.35 14.48 11.39
C LEU A 203 12.02 13.38 10.39
N LEU A 204 10.80 13.39 9.81
CA LEU A 204 10.42 12.47 8.75
C LEU A 204 11.27 12.67 7.48
N GLN A 205 11.58 13.92 7.13
CA GLN A 205 12.47 14.21 5.99
C GLN A 205 13.92 13.78 6.27
N ILE A 206 14.42 14.02 7.48
CA ILE A 206 15.74 13.54 7.91
C ILE A 206 15.81 12.01 7.79
N ASN A 207 14.81 11.31 8.27
CA ASN A 207 14.73 9.85 8.18
C ASN A 207 14.72 9.35 6.74
N LYS A 208 13.94 9.98 5.88
CA LYS A 208 13.88 9.69 4.45
C LYS A 208 15.22 9.87 3.76
N TYR A 209 15.92 10.96 4.06
CA TYR A 209 17.26 11.22 3.55
C TYR A 209 18.29 10.19 4.05
N ARG A 210 18.25 9.86 5.34
CA ARG A 210 19.11 8.81 5.95
C ARG A 210 18.94 7.49 5.21
N ASN A 211 17.70 7.09 4.88
CA ASN A 211 17.45 5.85 4.16
C ASN A 211 18.10 5.85 2.75
N LEU A 212 18.08 7.00 2.04
CA LEU A 212 18.79 7.12 0.75
C LEU A 212 20.32 6.94 0.89
N VAL A 213 20.90 7.56 1.93
CA VAL A 213 22.34 7.46 2.21
C VAL A 213 22.70 6.04 2.63
N PHE A 214 21.96 5.43 3.55
CA PHE A 214 22.24 4.10 4.10
C PHE A 214 22.19 3.00 3.03
N HIS A 215 21.26 3.11 2.07
CA HIS A 215 21.16 2.15 0.96
C HIS A 215 22.06 2.45 -0.23
N GLY A 216 22.99 3.39 -0.10
CA GLY A 216 23.93 3.74 -1.16
C GLY A 216 23.30 4.41 -2.38
N HIS A 217 22.07 4.94 -2.25
CA HIS A 217 21.41 5.69 -3.31
C HIS A 217 21.91 7.13 -3.41
N GLN A 218 22.63 7.59 -2.41
CA GLN A 218 23.27 8.90 -2.35
C GLN A 218 24.68 8.73 -1.77
N GLU A 219 25.70 8.94 -2.59
CA GLU A 219 27.11 8.76 -2.20
C GLU A 219 27.67 9.97 -1.44
N GLN A 220 27.08 11.14 -1.65
CA GLN A 220 27.51 12.39 -1.06
C GLN A 220 26.37 13.02 -0.26
N VAL A 221 26.68 13.52 0.90
CA VAL A 221 25.71 14.10 1.82
C VAL A 221 25.75 15.64 1.75
N ASP A 222 24.57 16.25 1.65
CA ASP A 222 24.41 17.71 1.72
C ASP A 222 24.68 18.20 3.15
N LYS A 223 25.52 19.24 3.27
CA LYS A 223 25.84 19.88 4.56
C LYS A 223 24.59 20.51 5.20
N GLY A 224 23.63 20.98 4.39
CA GLY A 224 22.35 21.50 4.87
C GLY A 224 21.58 20.45 5.64
N MET A 225 21.53 19.21 5.11
CA MET A 225 20.88 18.09 5.78
C MET A 225 21.59 17.70 7.08
N LEU A 226 22.93 17.69 7.10
CA LEU A 226 23.70 17.48 8.33
C LEU A 226 23.38 18.53 9.39
N ASN A 227 23.26 19.82 9.00
CA ASN A 227 22.90 20.88 9.92
C ASN A 227 21.49 20.71 10.48
N ARG A 228 20.54 20.21 9.66
CA ARG A 228 19.17 19.88 10.14
C ARG A 228 19.19 18.78 11.19
N VAL A 229 19.98 17.71 11.00
CA VAL A 229 20.14 16.64 12.00
C VAL A 229 20.65 17.22 13.34
N LYS A 230 21.71 18.06 13.28
CA LYS A 230 22.27 18.71 14.49
C LYS A 230 21.30 19.68 15.15
N SER A 231 20.49 20.37 14.37
CA SER A 231 19.45 21.26 14.92
C SER A 231 18.35 20.47 15.59
N ALA A 232 17.86 19.40 14.96
CA ALA A 232 16.87 18.51 15.53
C ALA A 232 17.36 17.85 16.84
N GLU A 233 18.64 17.43 16.90
CA GLU A 233 19.23 16.89 18.12
C GLU A 233 19.23 17.89 19.30
N LYS A 234 19.31 19.19 19.01
CA LYS A 234 19.31 20.23 20.06
C LYS A 234 17.90 20.58 20.55
N ILE A 235 16.92 20.48 19.68
CA ILE A 235 15.53 20.86 19.95
C ILE A 235 14.83 19.75 20.76
N ILE A 236 15.03 18.51 20.41
CA ILE A 236 14.56 17.34 21.13
C ILE A 236 15.38 17.13 22.41
#